data_547cad4f915d989f506044da3562acff
#
_entry.id   547cad4f915d989f506044da3562acff
#
_cell.length_a   1.000
_cell.length_b   1.000
_cell.length_c   1.000
_cell.angle_alpha   90.00
_cell.angle_beta   90.00
_cell.angle_gamma   90.00
#
_symmetry.space_group_name_H-M   'P 1'
#
loop_
_entity.id
_entity.type
_entity.pdbx_description
1 polymer ?
#
loop_
_entity_poly.entity_id
_entity_poly.type
_entity_poly.pdbx_seq_one_letter_code
_entity_poly.pdbx_strand_id
1 'polypeptide(L)'
;MKNYKLDPDEFLNFVHDIDLSKLKKNSVLFKKINNLPGSKIIYTNGEKNYAEKVLKSLGVSNLFKSIWDIKKSKFIPKPEMSPLKNLLSTNKIDNSSCVYFEDIEKNLRPAHQLGITTVHITDKNPTIKKSYVDFRFKTIISALDMINKNF
;
A
#
# COMPACT_ATOMS: atom_id res chain seq x y z
N MET A 1 15.11 12.13 -7.40
CA MET A 1 15.53 13.39 -6.76
C MET A 1 17.03 13.66 -6.82
N LYS A 2 17.87 12.74 -7.29
CA LYS A 2 19.33 12.99 -7.38
C LYS A 2 19.77 14.09 -8.38
N ASN A 3 18.90 14.55 -9.26
CA ASN A 3 19.24 15.49 -10.33
C ASN A 3 18.53 16.85 -10.31
N TYR A 4 17.65 17.10 -9.35
CA TYR A 4 16.96 18.39 -9.23
C TYR A 4 17.15 18.91 -7.81
N LYS A 5 17.60 20.18 -7.67
CA LYS A 5 17.71 20.90 -6.39
C LYS A 5 16.33 21.33 -5.86
N LEU A 6 15.33 20.44 -5.94
CA LEU A 6 14.00 20.70 -5.41
C LEU A 6 13.95 20.23 -3.94
N ASP A 7 13.42 21.11 -3.10
CA ASP A 7 13.09 20.74 -1.72
C ASP A 7 12.07 19.58 -1.75
N PRO A 8 12.36 18.44 -1.12
CA PRO A 8 11.44 17.31 -1.08
C PRO A 8 10.06 17.65 -0.53
N ASP A 9 9.97 18.55 0.45
CA ASP A 9 8.69 18.95 1.05
C ASP A 9 7.88 19.84 0.10
N GLU A 10 8.50 20.79 -0.64
CA GLU A 10 7.82 21.58 -1.67
C GLU A 10 7.30 20.71 -2.80
N PHE A 11 8.10 19.75 -3.27
CA PHE A 11 7.66 18.80 -4.30
C PHE A 11 6.48 17.95 -3.84
N LEU A 12 6.54 17.41 -2.61
CA LEU A 12 5.46 16.58 -2.07
C LEU A 12 4.18 17.39 -1.89
N ASN A 13 4.26 18.63 -1.43
CA ASN A 13 3.09 19.51 -1.32
C ASN A 13 2.44 19.77 -2.69
N PHE A 14 3.24 20.03 -3.71
CA PHE A 14 2.75 20.25 -5.07
C PHE A 14 2.04 19.02 -5.65
N VAL A 15 2.64 17.84 -5.54
CA VAL A 15 2.05 16.60 -6.11
C VAL A 15 0.87 16.06 -5.32
N HIS A 16 0.66 16.51 -4.08
CA HIS A 16 -0.44 16.10 -3.22
C HIS A 16 -1.57 17.14 -3.13
N ASP A 17 -1.49 18.25 -3.87
CA ASP A 17 -2.59 19.20 -4.05
C ASP A 17 -3.59 18.66 -5.09
N ILE A 18 -4.25 17.55 -4.73
CA ILE A 18 -5.21 16.86 -5.60
C ILE A 18 -6.61 17.05 -5.02
N ASP A 19 -7.56 17.39 -5.89
CA ASP A 19 -8.96 17.44 -5.54
C ASP A 19 -9.50 16.04 -5.18
N LEU A 20 -9.80 15.83 -3.90
CA LEU A 20 -10.37 14.60 -3.35
C LEU A 20 -11.90 14.63 -3.28
N SER A 21 -12.57 15.67 -3.78
CA SER A 21 -14.04 15.82 -3.70
C SER A 21 -14.80 14.69 -4.40
N LYS A 22 -14.17 14.06 -5.39
CA LYS A 22 -14.72 12.89 -6.10
C LYS A 22 -14.66 11.59 -5.30
N LEU A 23 -13.82 11.51 -4.27
CA LEU A 23 -13.77 10.34 -3.39
C LEU A 23 -14.92 10.37 -2.41
N LYS A 24 -15.72 9.30 -2.41
CA LYS A 24 -16.86 9.16 -1.49
C LYS A 24 -16.61 8.00 -0.53
N LYS A 25 -17.23 8.08 0.66
CA LYS A 25 -17.24 6.97 1.61
C LYS A 25 -17.70 5.69 0.93
N ASN A 26 -16.95 4.60 1.16
CA ASN A 26 -17.21 3.30 0.57
C ASN A 26 -17.48 2.27 1.67
N SER A 27 -18.75 2.04 1.96
CA SER A 27 -19.19 1.11 3.01
C SER A 27 -18.83 -0.35 2.71
N VAL A 28 -18.77 -0.73 1.43
CA VAL A 28 -18.34 -2.08 1.02
C VAL A 28 -16.87 -2.28 1.32
N LEU A 29 -16.02 -1.32 0.94
CA LEU A 29 -14.60 -1.33 1.25
C LEU A 29 -14.37 -1.36 2.76
N PHE A 30 -15.09 -0.52 3.51
CA PHE A 30 -15.01 -0.50 4.97
C PHE A 30 -15.27 -1.89 5.56
N LYS A 31 -16.41 -2.51 5.24
CA LYS A 31 -16.78 -3.83 5.75
C LYS A 31 -15.73 -4.89 5.44
N LYS A 32 -15.23 -4.92 4.20
CA LYS A 32 -14.23 -5.91 3.78
C LYS A 32 -12.89 -5.75 4.47
N ILE A 33 -12.39 -4.52 4.64
CA ILE A 33 -11.15 -4.26 5.38
C ILE A 33 -11.36 -4.56 6.87
N ASN A 34 -12.50 -4.17 7.45
CA ASN A 34 -12.79 -4.42 8.86
C ASN A 34 -12.80 -5.92 9.20
N ASN A 35 -13.28 -6.76 8.29
CA ASN A 35 -13.34 -8.20 8.47
C ASN A 35 -12.00 -8.92 8.32
N LEU A 36 -10.98 -8.26 7.78
CA LEU A 36 -9.65 -8.86 7.70
C LEU A 36 -9.08 -9.10 9.09
N PRO A 37 -8.46 -10.25 9.35
CA PRO A 37 -7.72 -10.47 10.58
C PRO A 37 -6.47 -9.59 10.67
N GLY A 38 -5.91 -9.48 11.85
CA GLY A 38 -4.62 -8.84 12.08
C GLY A 38 -4.58 -7.33 11.91
N SER A 39 -3.37 -6.79 12.05
CA SER A 39 -3.11 -5.34 11.93
C SER A 39 -2.99 -4.91 10.48
N LYS A 40 -3.55 -3.76 10.15
CA LYS A 40 -3.51 -3.16 8.82
C LYS A 40 -2.62 -1.93 8.84
N ILE A 41 -1.70 -1.83 7.90
CA ILE A 41 -0.73 -0.74 7.78
C ILE A 41 -0.77 -0.22 6.34
N ILE A 42 -0.80 1.09 6.18
CA ILE A 42 -0.56 1.73 4.88
C ILE A 42 0.94 1.91 4.68
N TYR A 43 1.46 1.44 3.53
CA TYR A 43 2.83 1.68 3.10
C TYR A 43 2.83 2.43 1.77
N THR A 44 3.31 3.68 1.78
CA THR A 44 3.17 4.61 0.64
C THR A 44 4.45 5.39 0.36
N ASN A 45 4.69 5.71 -0.93
CA ASN A 45 5.70 6.70 -1.32
C ASN A 45 5.21 8.15 -1.18
N GLY A 46 3.93 8.34 -0.90
CA GLY A 46 3.37 9.64 -0.58
C GLY A 46 3.56 10.02 0.88
N GLU A 47 3.18 11.25 1.24
CA GLU A 47 3.19 11.73 2.62
C GLU A 47 2.00 11.23 3.42
N LYS A 48 2.22 11.12 4.75
CA LYS A 48 1.22 10.72 5.71
C LYS A 48 -0.05 11.58 5.64
N ASN A 49 0.10 12.90 5.59
CA ASN A 49 -1.02 13.84 5.55
C ASN A 49 -1.93 13.61 4.33
N TYR A 50 -1.34 13.34 3.16
CA TYR A 50 -2.10 13.01 1.97
C TYR A 50 -2.83 11.67 2.10
N ALA A 51 -2.13 10.65 2.57
CA ALA A 51 -2.75 9.34 2.81
C ALA A 51 -3.92 9.42 3.81
N GLU A 52 -3.78 10.19 4.90
CA GLU A 52 -4.85 10.42 5.88
C GLU A 52 -6.08 11.09 5.25
N LYS A 53 -5.90 12.11 4.40
CA LYS A 53 -6.99 12.76 3.66
C LYS A 53 -7.74 11.75 2.79
N VAL A 54 -7.01 10.92 2.02
CA VAL A 54 -7.61 9.88 1.16
C VAL A 54 -8.39 8.86 1.98
N LEU A 55 -7.80 8.31 3.05
CA LEU A 55 -8.44 7.33 3.91
C LEU A 55 -9.69 7.88 4.58
N LYS A 56 -9.67 9.16 5.01
CA LYS A 56 -10.81 9.86 5.59
C LYS A 56 -11.93 10.02 4.56
N SER A 57 -11.61 10.43 3.34
CA SER A 57 -12.59 10.57 2.25
C SER A 57 -13.26 9.24 1.92
N LEU A 58 -12.52 8.13 1.95
CA LEU A 58 -13.04 6.78 1.75
C LEU A 58 -13.80 6.23 2.98
N GLY A 59 -13.67 6.87 4.16
CA GLY A 59 -14.32 6.44 5.41
C GLY A 59 -13.67 5.22 6.05
N VAL A 60 -12.37 4.96 5.82
CA VAL A 60 -11.66 3.76 6.29
C VAL A 60 -10.45 4.06 7.19
N SER A 61 -10.22 5.33 7.55
CA SER A 61 -9.02 5.75 8.28
C SER A 61 -8.81 5.04 9.63
N ASN A 62 -9.88 4.76 10.35
CA ASN A 62 -9.84 4.10 11.67
C ASN A 62 -9.55 2.60 11.61
N LEU A 63 -9.47 2.01 10.42
CA LEU A 63 -9.17 0.59 10.24
C LEU A 63 -7.66 0.30 10.17
N PHE A 64 -6.83 1.33 10.04
CA PHE A 64 -5.39 1.18 9.90
C PHE A 64 -4.67 1.59 11.18
N LYS A 65 -3.79 0.70 11.67
CA LYS A 65 -2.98 0.92 12.86
C LYS A 65 -1.97 2.06 12.66
N SER A 66 -1.40 2.15 11.47
CA SER A 66 -0.38 3.16 11.16
C SER A 66 -0.23 3.40 9.66
N ILE A 67 0.41 4.51 9.33
CA ILE A 67 0.88 4.85 7.99
C ILE A 67 2.40 4.90 8.02
N TRP A 68 3.03 4.14 7.14
CA TRP A 68 4.46 4.16 6.84
C TRP A 68 4.66 4.89 5.53
N ASP A 69 5.01 6.14 5.63
CA ASP A 69 5.12 7.10 4.53
C ASP A 69 6.56 7.25 4.02
N ILE A 70 6.76 8.11 3.04
CA ILE A 70 8.07 8.38 2.46
C ILE A 70 9.05 9.01 3.48
N LYS A 71 8.57 9.78 4.46
CA LYS A 71 9.41 10.38 5.51
C LYS A 71 9.91 9.31 6.48
N LYS A 72 9.07 8.39 6.94
CA LYS A 72 9.49 7.21 7.73
C LYS A 72 10.44 6.31 6.94
N SER A 73 10.30 6.27 5.63
CA SER A 73 11.20 5.58 4.70
C SER A 73 12.49 6.35 4.43
N LYS A 74 12.75 7.47 5.12
CA LYS A 74 13.93 8.34 4.93
C LYS A 74 14.11 8.75 3.46
N PHE A 75 13.00 9.06 2.79
CA PHE A 75 12.95 9.40 1.36
C PHE A 75 13.51 8.32 0.41
N ILE A 76 13.55 7.07 0.87
CA ILE A 76 13.89 5.91 0.05
C ILE A 76 12.57 5.31 -0.45
N PRO A 77 12.24 5.44 -1.76
CA PRO A 77 10.94 5.02 -2.27
C PRO A 77 10.87 3.52 -2.52
N LYS A 78 9.65 2.99 -2.61
CA LYS A 78 9.41 1.67 -3.24
C LYS A 78 9.92 1.71 -4.69
N PRO A 79 10.52 0.65 -5.20
CA PRO A 79 10.62 -0.72 -4.68
C PRO A 79 11.88 -1.03 -3.83
N GLU A 80 12.51 -0.06 -3.22
CA GLU A 80 13.70 -0.33 -2.42
C GLU A 80 13.37 -1.22 -1.21
N MET A 81 14.27 -2.18 -0.93
CA MET A 81 14.08 -3.22 0.09
C MET A 81 14.15 -2.66 1.53
N SER A 82 15.06 -1.71 1.77
CA SER A 82 15.37 -1.26 3.14
C SER A 82 14.19 -0.64 3.88
N PRO A 83 13.32 0.20 3.28
CA PRO A 83 12.16 0.72 3.99
C PRO A 83 11.15 -0.35 4.38
N LEU A 84 10.96 -1.37 3.53
CA LEU A 84 10.06 -2.47 3.83
C LEU A 84 10.59 -3.29 5.02
N LYS A 85 11.88 -3.63 5.04
CA LYS A 85 12.52 -4.30 6.19
C LYS A 85 12.35 -3.51 7.48
N ASN A 86 12.55 -2.19 7.44
CA ASN A 86 12.38 -1.32 8.58
C ASN A 86 10.93 -1.27 9.08
N LEU A 87 9.95 -1.22 8.16
CA LEU A 87 8.53 -1.29 8.48
C LEU A 87 8.21 -2.59 9.24
N LEU A 88 8.64 -3.73 8.70
CA LEU A 88 8.36 -5.05 9.26
C LEU A 88 8.99 -5.20 10.66
N SER A 89 10.27 -4.85 10.81
CA SER A 89 11.00 -4.96 12.09
C SER A 89 10.42 -4.02 13.16
N THR A 90 10.14 -2.76 12.81
CA THR A 90 9.58 -1.78 13.74
C THR A 90 8.20 -2.20 14.27
N ASN A 91 7.39 -2.82 13.42
CA ASN A 91 6.05 -3.27 13.79
C ASN A 91 6.02 -4.73 14.28
N LYS A 92 7.16 -5.41 14.36
CA LYS A 92 7.30 -6.81 14.77
C LYS A 92 6.38 -7.74 13.95
N ILE A 93 6.37 -7.56 12.64
CA ILE A 93 5.52 -8.31 11.72
C ILE A 93 6.26 -9.58 11.29
N ASP A 94 5.60 -10.71 11.40
CA ASP A 94 6.03 -11.96 10.78
C ASP A 94 5.71 -11.94 9.29
N ASN A 95 6.74 -12.06 8.46
CA ASN A 95 6.62 -12.00 7.01
C ASN A 95 5.71 -13.09 6.44
N SER A 96 5.77 -14.29 7.01
CA SER A 96 5.00 -15.46 6.55
C SER A 96 3.49 -15.32 6.76
N SER A 97 3.08 -14.49 7.72
CA SER A 97 1.67 -14.19 8.01
C SER A 97 1.21 -12.84 7.42
N CYS A 98 2.01 -12.25 6.54
CA CYS A 98 1.75 -10.94 5.95
C CYS A 98 1.27 -11.05 4.51
N VAL A 99 0.31 -10.20 4.13
CA VAL A 99 -0.16 -10.02 2.74
C VAL A 99 0.08 -8.57 2.32
N TYR A 100 0.70 -8.37 1.16
CA TYR A 100 1.00 -7.07 0.61
C TYR A 100 0.23 -6.81 -0.68
N PHE A 101 -0.65 -5.80 -0.68
CA PHE A 101 -1.44 -5.35 -1.83
C PHE A 101 -0.77 -4.15 -2.48
N GLU A 102 -0.63 -4.16 -3.80
CA GLU A 102 0.07 -3.10 -4.54
C GLU A 102 -0.45 -3.04 -5.99
N ASP A 103 -0.55 -1.85 -6.56
CA ASP A 103 -0.96 -1.59 -7.94
C ASP A 103 0.24 -1.45 -8.90
N ILE A 104 1.40 -1.10 -8.40
CA ILE A 104 2.65 -1.02 -9.18
C ILE A 104 3.41 -2.33 -9.05
N GLU A 105 3.34 -3.18 -10.07
CA GLU A 105 3.87 -4.55 -10.06
C GLU A 105 5.31 -4.67 -9.49
N LYS A 106 6.22 -3.78 -9.92
CA LYS A 106 7.63 -3.82 -9.46
C LYS A 106 7.80 -3.65 -7.95
N ASN A 107 6.85 -2.99 -7.27
CA ASN A 107 6.89 -2.78 -5.83
C ASN A 107 6.60 -4.05 -5.01
N LEU A 108 6.06 -5.10 -5.64
CA LEU A 108 5.82 -6.40 -5.01
C LEU A 108 7.10 -7.23 -4.86
N ARG A 109 8.11 -6.98 -5.70
CA ARG A 109 9.33 -7.78 -5.75
C ARG A 109 10.06 -7.87 -4.39
N PRO A 110 10.31 -6.78 -3.65
CA PRO A 110 10.94 -6.86 -2.34
C PRO A 110 10.11 -7.64 -1.31
N ALA A 111 8.78 -7.51 -1.35
CA ALA A 111 7.89 -8.24 -0.45
C ALA A 111 7.98 -9.75 -0.68
N HIS A 112 7.90 -10.18 -1.94
CA HIS A 112 8.05 -11.59 -2.31
C HIS A 112 9.42 -12.16 -1.88
N GLN A 113 10.51 -11.41 -2.07
CA GLN A 113 11.86 -11.81 -1.63
C GLN A 113 11.98 -11.98 -0.10
N LEU A 114 11.10 -11.35 0.66
CA LEU A 114 11.01 -11.46 2.11
C LEU A 114 10.02 -12.55 2.58
N GLY A 115 9.42 -13.31 1.66
CA GLY A 115 8.44 -14.36 1.97
C GLY A 115 7.04 -13.83 2.29
N ILE A 116 6.73 -12.58 1.92
CA ILE A 116 5.40 -11.98 2.08
C ILE A 116 4.52 -12.38 0.90
N THR A 117 3.30 -12.79 1.15
CA THR A 117 2.31 -13.04 0.09
C THR A 117 1.98 -11.76 -0.65
N THR A 118 2.09 -11.78 -1.97
CA THR A 118 1.94 -10.60 -2.83
C THR A 118 0.67 -10.62 -3.65
N VAL A 119 -0.05 -9.49 -3.65
CA VAL A 119 -1.31 -9.31 -4.37
C VAL A 119 -1.22 -8.09 -5.26
N HIS A 120 -1.22 -8.32 -6.57
CA HIS A 120 -1.22 -7.25 -7.57
C HIS A 120 -2.65 -6.83 -7.91
N ILE A 121 -2.96 -5.54 -7.74
CA ILE A 121 -4.25 -4.96 -8.11
C ILE A 121 -4.11 -4.25 -9.44
N THR A 122 -4.68 -4.81 -10.50
CA THR A 122 -4.59 -4.23 -11.85
C THR A 122 -5.72 -4.74 -12.75
N ASP A 123 -6.26 -3.87 -13.58
CA ASP A 123 -7.21 -4.20 -14.64
C ASP A 123 -6.53 -4.69 -15.94
N LYS A 124 -5.21 -4.54 -16.02
CA LYS A 124 -4.41 -4.99 -17.17
C LYS A 124 -4.21 -6.49 -17.13
N ASN A 125 -4.32 -7.13 -18.30
CA ASN A 125 -3.91 -8.53 -18.47
C ASN A 125 -2.44 -8.55 -18.93
N PRO A 126 -1.48 -8.82 -18.05
CA PRO A 126 -0.08 -8.89 -18.46
C PRO A 126 0.15 -10.13 -19.31
N THR A 127 0.93 -9.96 -20.36
CA THR A 127 1.34 -11.05 -21.25
C THR A 127 2.32 -12.03 -20.58
N ILE A 128 3.01 -11.58 -19.52
CA ILE A 128 4.02 -12.38 -18.81
C ILE A 128 3.68 -12.40 -17.32
N LYS A 129 3.52 -13.61 -16.78
CA LYS A 129 3.36 -13.81 -15.31
C LYS A 129 4.74 -13.63 -14.65
N LYS A 130 4.83 -12.75 -13.67
CA LYS A 130 6.05 -12.56 -12.85
C LYS A 130 6.02 -13.50 -11.65
N SER A 131 7.16 -14.14 -11.36
CA SER A 131 7.28 -15.08 -10.23
C SER A 131 7.07 -14.44 -8.85
N TYR A 132 7.26 -13.13 -8.75
CA TYR A 132 7.06 -12.35 -7.52
C TYR A 132 5.63 -11.79 -7.36
N VAL A 133 4.65 -12.30 -8.11
CA VAL A 133 3.22 -11.97 -7.99
C VAL A 133 2.46 -13.26 -7.72
N ASP A 134 2.06 -13.46 -6.47
CA ASP A 134 1.34 -14.68 -6.07
C ASP A 134 -0.10 -14.65 -6.55
N PHE A 135 -0.79 -13.52 -6.35
CA PHE A 135 -2.18 -13.33 -6.77
C PHE A 135 -2.37 -12.03 -7.55
N ARG A 136 -3.40 -12.02 -8.43
CA ARG A 136 -3.76 -10.84 -9.23
C ARG A 136 -5.27 -10.67 -9.28
N PHE A 137 -5.72 -9.44 -9.05
CA PHE A 137 -7.14 -9.07 -9.08
C PHE A 137 -7.35 -7.73 -9.79
N LYS A 138 -8.52 -7.56 -10.41
CA LYS A 138 -8.89 -6.29 -11.06
C LYS A 138 -9.12 -5.17 -10.07
N THR A 139 -9.62 -5.49 -8.88
CA THR A 139 -9.96 -4.49 -7.85
C THR A 139 -9.54 -4.98 -6.47
N ILE A 140 -9.29 -4.04 -5.57
CA ILE A 140 -9.05 -4.35 -4.17
C ILE A 140 -10.22 -5.09 -3.53
N ILE A 141 -11.46 -4.79 -3.94
CA ILE A 141 -12.68 -5.44 -3.43
C ILE A 141 -12.63 -6.94 -3.71
N SER A 142 -12.31 -7.34 -4.96
CA SER A 142 -12.23 -8.75 -5.33
C SER A 142 -11.08 -9.50 -4.62
N ALA A 143 -9.97 -8.80 -4.40
CA ALA A 143 -8.85 -9.36 -3.63
C ALA A 143 -9.23 -9.60 -2.16
N LEU A 144 -9.89 -8.63 -1.52
CA LEU A 144 -10.36 -8.75 -0.15
C LEU A 144 -11.41 -9.85 0.01
N ASP A 145 -12.26 -10.09 -1.00
CA ASP A 145 -13.24 -11.18 -0.99
C ASP A 145 -12.57 -12.55 -0.94
N MET A 146 -11.48 -12.72 -1.69
CA MET A 146 -10.74 -13.98 -1.67
C MET A 146 -10.11 -14.23 -0.29
N ILE A 147 -9.49 -13.22 0.30
CA ILE A 147 -8.84 -13.37 1.60
C ILE A 147 -9.89 -13.63 2.69
N ASN A 148 -10.97 -12.87 2.75
CA ASN A 148 -12.02 -13.06 3.76
C ASN A 148 -12.75 -14.42 3.68
N LYS A 149 -12.59 -15.17 2.57
CA LYS A 149 -13.15 -16.52 2.42
C LYS A 149 -12.18 -17.62 2.86
N ASN A 150 -10.89 -17.35 2.87
CA ASN A 150 -9.85 -18.36 3.08
C ASN A 150 -9.13 -18.24 4.43
N PHE A 151 -9.41 -17.17 5.18
CA PHE A 151 -8.92 -16.88 6.53
C PHE A 151 -10.07 -16.49 7.45
#